data_6884898c88520ead81ae9766d2b522dd
#
_entry.id   6884898c88520ead81ae9766d2b522dd
#
_cell.length_a   1.000
_cell.length_b   1.000
_cell.length_c   1.000
_cell.angle_alpha   90.00
_cell.angle_beta   90.00
_cell.angle_gamma   90.00
#
_symmetry.space_group_name_H-M   'P 1'
#
loop_
_entity.id
_entity.type
_entity.pdbx_description
1 polymer ?
#
loop_
_entity_poly.entity_id
_entity_poly.type
_entity_poly.pdbx_seq_one_letter_code
_entity_poly.pdbx_strand_id
1 'polypeptide(L)'
;MVLHANAKLGLAGRLALVRAVEDGISLKAAAAAFSVSPATAHRWWHRWLDAGEEARRSLSCLFDRSSRPHHSPRLLDHEPQERICDCRRKTGWGPRLVGGTTGFPHSTVWKVLHRAGISRRPRTVKEPAHSYEWPCPGDLLHMDVSRYARFLRPGHRVTGDRSQRSRNWMRPETRVGYDFAHAIVDDHSRLAYVELHDDEQAATVTGFVERALAFFAAHGIACRRLMTDNGFSYVKNRSLAELLTRHDIRHLTTQPYRPRTNGKVERFHQTMAREWAYGLAYRSHRQRNHALPHWLDHYNTRRPHSSIGNRPPINRVHNVRG
;
A
#
# COMPACT_ATOMS: atom_id res chain seq x y z
N MET A 1 13.65 -6.85 27.23
CA MET A 1 15.08 -7.19 27.51
C MET A 1 15.89 -6.67 26.33
N VAL A 2 16.81 -5.73 26.54
CA VAL A 2 17.66 -5.19 25.47
C VAL A 2 19.09 -5.58 25.81
N LEU A 3 19.60 -6.59 25.11
CA LEU A 3 21.03 -6.84 25.06
C LEU A 3 21.61 -5.99 23.92
N HIS A 4 22.76 -5.37 24.15
CA HIS A 4 23.43 -4.60 23.12
C HIS A 4 23.83 -5.52 21.97
N ALA A 5 23.50 -5.14 20.73
CA ALA A 5 23.71 -5.99 19.53
C ALA A 5 25.17 -6.49 19.38
N ASN A 6 26.15 -5.69 19.86
CA ASN A 6 27.58 -6.02 19.81
C ASN A 6 28.13 -6.52 21.16
N ALA A 7 27.26 -6.96 22.09
CA ALA A 7 27.73 -7.51 23.35
C ALA A 7 28.45 -8.84 23.12
N LYS A 8 29.72 -8.93 23.50
CA LYS A 8 30.54 -10.14 23.34
C LYS A 8 30.00 -11.32 24.15
N LEU A 9 29.35 -11.05 25.30
CA LEU A 9 28.66 -12.03 26.09
C LEU A 9 27.15 -11.72 26.11
N GLY A 10 26.37 -12.70 25.70
CA GLY A 10 24.92 -12.73 25.97
C GLY A 10 24.61 -12.99 27.43
N LEU A 11 23.34 -12.97 27.82
CA LEU A 11 22.93 -13.18 29.23
C LEU A 11 23.42 -14.51 29.80
N ALA A 12 23.32 -15.59 29.06
CA ALA A 12 23.82 -16.91 29.47
C ALA A 12 25.34 -16.91 29.69
N GLY A 13 26.11 -16.25 28.81
CA GLY A 13 27.57 -16.14 28.97
C GLY A 13 27.97 -15.29 30.17
N ARG A 14 27.22 -14.23 30.50
CA ARG A 14 27.43 -13.42 31.70
C ARG A 14 27.14 -14.22 32.99
N LEU A 15 26.05 -14.99 32.98
CA LEU A 15 25.71 -15.87 34.07
C LEU A 15 26.76 -16.97 34.29
N ALA A 16 27.20 -17.62 33.19
CA ALA A 16 28.22 -18.64 33.28
C ALA A 16 29.57 -18.05 33.84
N LEU A 17 29.94 -16.84 33.41
CA LEU A 17 31.13 -16.16 33.90
C LEU A 17 31.05 -15.91 35.41
N VAL A 18 29.93 -15.36 35.91
CA VAL A 18 29.82 -15.03 37.35
C VAL A 18 29.75 -16.30 38.20
N ARG A 19 29.10 -17.35 37.75
CA ARG A 19 29.07 -18.66 38.42
C ARG A 19 30.46 -19.31 38.49
N ALA A 20 31.22 -19.27 37.40
CA ALA A 20 32.59 -19.77 37.38
C ALA A 20 33.46 -19.07 38.43
N VAL A 21 33.24 -17.78 38.71
CA VAL A 21 33.93 -17.05 39.77
C VAL A 21 33.38 -17.44 41.12
N GLU A 22 32.08 -17.67 41.31
CA GLU A 22 31.50 -18.22 42.57
C GLU A 22 32.07 -19.59 42.91
N ASP A 23 32.31 -20.42 41.90
CA ASP A 23 32.90 -21.76 42.02
C ASP A 23 34.43 -21.73 42.31
N GLY A 24 35.02 -20.54 42.48
CA GLY A 24 36.40 -20.36 42.91
C GLY A 24 37.40 -20.09 41.77
N ILE A 25 36.97 -19.90 40.53
CA ILE A 25 37.87 -19.53 39.45
C ILE A 25 38.25 -18.05 39.60
N SER A 26 39.55 -17.74 39.46
CA SER A 26 40.00 -16.35 39.54
C SER A 26 39.39 -15.50 38.42
N LEU A 27 39.11 -14.21 38.68
CA LEU A 27 38.58 -13.29 37.66
C LEU A 27 39.40 -13.22 36.39
N LYS A 28 40.75 -13.34 36.53
CA LYS A 28 41.65 -13.36 35.39
C LYS A 28 41.45 -14.63 34.53
N ALA A 29 41.36 -15.79 35.16
CA ALA A 29 41.12 -17.05 34.50
C ALA A 29 39.72 -17.12 33.88
N ALA A 30 38.69 -16.65 34.57
CA ALA A 30 37.33 -16.54 34.04
C ALA A 30 37.30 -15.58 32.82
N ALA A 31 37.95 -14.43 32.85
CA ALA A 31 38.02 -13.53 31.71
C ALA A 31 38.66 -14.19 30.48
N ALA A 32 39.74 -14.95 30.66
CA ALA A 32 40.36 -15.69 29.58
C ALA A 32 39.45 -16.80 29.02
N ALA A 33 38.83 -17.60 29.88
CA ALA A 33 37.91 -18.69 29.46
C ALA A 33 36.73 -18.18 28.66
N PHE A 34 36.18 -17.02 29.02
CA PHE A 34 35.04 -16.41 28.30
C PHE A 34 35.49 -15.40 27.21
N SER A 35 36.76 -15.33 26.90
CA SER A 35 37.34 -14.44 25.88
C SER A 35 36.95 -12.97 26.03
N VAL A 36 36.88 -12.46 27.28
CA VAL A 36 36.60 -11.06 27.59
C VAL A 36 37.78 -10.42 28.33
N SER A 37 37.79 -9.08 28.38
CA SER A 37 38.82 -8.39 29.19
C SER A 37 38.61 -8.61 30.70
N PRO A 38 39.68 -8.62 31.53
CA PRO A 38 39.58 -8.68 32.98
C PRO A 38 38.64 -7.60 33.56
N ALA A 39 38.65 -6.40 32.97
CA ALA A 39 37.77 -5.32 33.37
C ALA A 39 36.27 -5.63 33.09
N THR A 40 36.00 -6.39 32.04
CA THR A 40 34.63 -6.85 31.71
C THR A 40 34.16 -7.91 32.71
N ALA A 41 35.03 -8.88 33.04
CA ALA A 41 34.74 -9.91 34.04
C ALA A 41 34.51 -9.28 35.42
N HIS A 42 35.39 -8.39 35.83
CA HIS A 42 35.27 -7.64 37.08
C HIS A 42 33.93 -6.87 37.18
N ARG A 43 33.54 -6.17 36.09
CA ARG A 43 32.27 -5.43 36.04
C ARG A 43 31.07 -6.33 36.27
N TRP A 44 31.00 -7.50 35.58
CA TRP A 44 29.88 -8.41 35.72
C TRP A 44 29.85 -9.09 37.07
N TRP A 45 31.03 -9.42 37.63
CA TRP A 45 31.18 -9.98 38.97
C TRP A 45 30.71 -9.01 40.06
N HIS A 46 31.17 -7.75 40.05
CA HIS A 46 30.71 -6.77 41.03
C HIS A 46 29.21 -6.48 40.91
N ARG A 47 28.68 -6.41 39.69
CA ARG A 47 27.22 -6.27 39.52
C ARG A 47 26.42 -7.44 40.11
N TRP A 48 26.99 -8.62 40.07
CA TRP A 48 26.40 -9.81 40.66
C TRP A 48 26.48 -9.76 42.19
N LEU A 49 27.64 -9.39 42.76
CA LEU A 49 27.84 -9.25 44.20
C LEU A 49 26.93 -8.19 44.81
N ASP A 50 26.85 -7.01 44.19
CA ASP A 50 26.06 -5.87 44.64
C ASP A 50 24.55 -6.08 44.48
N ALA A 51 24.13 -7.12 43.79
CA ALA A 51 22.73 -7.38 43.51
C ALA A 51 22.04 -8.11 44.67
N GLY A 52 20.86 -7.65 45.02
CA GLY A 52 19.97 -8.35 45.94
C GLY A 52 19.47 -9.70 45.34
N GLU A 53 18.93 -10.54 46.21
CA GLU A 53 18.50 -11.90 45.86
C GLU A 53 17.49 -11.93 44.70
N GLU A 54 16.52 -11.04 44.70
CA GLU A 54 15.52 -10.93 43.62
C GLU A 54 16.15 -10.57 42.25
N ALA A 55 17.13 -9.65 42.25
CA ALA A 55 17.83 -9.24 41.02
C ALA A 55 18.75 -10.35 40.49
N ARG A 56 19.31 -11.19 41.35
CA ARG A 56 20.07 -12.40 40.96
C ARG A 56 19.12 -13.47 40.44
N ARG A 57 17.98 -13.70 41.08
CA ARG A 57 16.97 -14.67 40.62
C ARG A 57 16.38 -14.29 39.27
N SER A 58 16.07 -13.02 39.04
CA SER A 58 15.56 -12.51 37.75
C SER A 58 16.66 -12.24 36.72
N LEU A 59 17.93 -12.37 37.09
CA LEU A 59 19.12 -12.05 36.29
C LEU A 59 19.15 -10.57 35.78
N SER A 60 18.36 -9.70 36.38
CA SER A 60 18.27 -8.29 35.95
C SER A 60 19.57 -7.51 36.19
N CYS A 61 20.38 -7.92 37.15
CA CYS A 61 21.71 -7.39 37.40
C CYS A 61 22.69 -7.62 36.24
N LEU A 62 22.45 -8.62 35.39
CA LEU A 62 23.27 -8.97 34.23
C LEU A 62 22.76 -8.34 32.93
N PHE A 63 21.70 -7.53 32.97
CA PHE A 63 21.20 -6.81 31.77
C PHE A 63 22.08 -5.59 31.48
N ASP A 64 22.10 -5.20 30.19
CA ASP A 64 22.79 -3.96 29.86
C ASP A 64 22.06 -2.75 30.44
N ARG A 65 22.80 -1.83 31.00
CA ARG A 65 22.29 -0.53 31.43
C ARG A 65 22.22 0.40 30.23
N SER A 66 21.30 1.34 30.26
CA SER A 66 21.24 2.41 29.26
C SER A 66 22.55 3.18 29.23
N SER A 67 23.12 3.33 28.02
CA SER A 67 24.28 4.20 27.78
C SER A 67 23.89 5.68 27.63
N ARG A 68 22.60 6.00 27.77
CA ARG A 68 22.09 7.36 27.65
C ARG A 68 22.60 8.22 28.79
N PRO A 69 23.19 9.39 28.49
CA PRO A 69 23.63 10.31 29.58
C PRO A 69 22.46 10.71 30.46
N HIS A 70 22.69 10.75 31.78
CA HIS A 70 21.71 11.22 32.76
C HIS A 70 21.42 12.71 32.58
N HIS A 71 22.43 13.48 32.17
CA HIS A 71 22.32 14.91 31.88
C HIS A 71 22.74 15.18 30.43
N SER A 72 21.96 15.94 29.73
CA SER A 72 22.26 16.38 28.34
C SER A 72 22.29 17.92 28.32
N PRO A 73 23.47 18.54 28.22
CA PRO A 73 23.61 20.02 28.25
C PRO A 73 22.86 20.73 27.10
N ARG A 74 22.53 20.01 26.01
CA ARG A 74 21.80 20.56 24.83
C ARG A 74 20.31 20.24 24.87
N LEU A 75 19.80 19.70 25.97
CA LEU A 75 18.37 19.45 26.09
C LEU A 75 17.67 20.78 26.42
N LEU A 76 16.59 21.08 25.72
CA LEU A 76 15.75 22.21 26.08
C LEU A 76 15.13 22.00 27.46
N ASP A 77 14.98 23.08 28.22
CA ASP A 77 14.24 23.08 29.45
C ASP A 77 12.79 22.68 29.28
N HIS A 78 12.10 22.39 30.39
CA HIS A 78 10.73 21.87 30.36
C HIS A 78 9.74 22.82 29.67
N GLU A 79 9.79 24.10 30.04
CA GLU A 79 8.87 25.11 29.48
C GLU A 79 8.91 25.23 27.95
N PRO A 80 10.07 25.43 27.28
CA PRO A 80 10.15 25.39 25.82
C PRO A 80 9.64 24.09 25.18
N GLN A 81 9.88 22.93 25.84
CA GLN A 81 9.38 21.67 25.36
C GLN A 81 7.84 21.61 25.40
N GLU A 82 7.22 22.08 26.48
CA GLU A 82 5.76 22.17 26.59
C GLU A 82 5.17 23.11 25.56
N ARG A 83 5.72 24.29 25.36
CA ARG A 83 5.27 25.24 24.32
C ARG A 83 5.25 24.58 22.94
N ILE A 84 6.28 23.81 22.58
CA ILE A 84 6.35 23.08 21.33
C ILE A 84 5.24 22.02 21.25
N CYS A 85 5.06 21.24 22.32
CA CYS A 85 4.05 20.19 22.40
C CYS A 85 2.63 20.75 22.33
N ASP A 86 2.37 21.84 23.01
CA ASP A 86 1.06 22.50 23.02
C ASP A 86 0.72 23.13 21.67
N CYS A 87 1.67 23.77 21.03
CA CYS A 87 1.50 24.27 19.68
C CYS A 87 1.10 23.10 18.74
N ARG A 88 1.78 21.95 18.85
CA ARG A 88 1.47 20.75 18.09
C ARG A 88 0.08 20.20 18.39
N ARG A 89 -0.31 20.10 19.67
CA ARG A 89 -1.63 19.59 20.07
C ARG A 89 -2.76 20.48 19.55
N LYS A 90 -2.61 21.80 19.71
CA LYS A 90 -3.63 22.81 19.29
C LYS A 90 -3.79 22.88 17.76
N THR A 91 -2.69 22.81 17.01
CA THR A 91 -2.72 23.09 15.57
C THR A 91 -2.64 21.85 14.68
N GLY A 92 -2.10 20.73 15.21
CA GLY A 92 -1.77 19.55 14.42
C GLY A 92 -0.64 19.78 13.40
N TRP A 93 0.05 20.90 13.41
CA TRP A 93 1.09 21.27 12.47
C TRP A 93 2.34 20.41 12.57
N GLY A 94 3.02 20.23 11.42
CA GLY A 94 4.32 19.54 11.40
C GLY A 94 5.46 20.38 11.99
N PRO A 95 6.65 19.76 12.19
CA PRO A 95 7.78 20.40 12.87
C PRO A 95 8.22 21.74 12.25
N ARG A 96 8.08 21.93 10.93
CA ARG A 96 8.45 23.18 10.26
C ARG A 96 7.55 24.35 10.68
N LEU A 97 6.23 24.13 10.67
CA LEU A 97 5.27 25.18 11.03
C LEU A 97 5.31 25.45 12.55
N VAL A 98 5.39 24.42 13.37
CA VAL A 98 5.57 24.57 14.82
C VAL A 98 6.88 25.33 15.11
N GLY A 99 7.97 25.04 14.39
CA GLY A 99 9.23 25.75 14.52
C GLY A 99 9.12 27.23 14.17
N GLY A 100 8.44 27.56 13.07
CA GLY A 100 8.16 28.95 12.65
C GLY A 100 7.37 29.75 13.71
N THR A 101 6.43 29.09 14.41
CA THR A 101 5.61 29.74 15.44
C THR A 101 6.32 29.84 16.78
N THR A 102 7.12 28.83 17.15
CA THR A 102 7.76 28.77 18.48
C THR A 102 9.18 29.31 18.50
N GLY A 103 9.74 29.63 17.32
CA GLY A 103 11.12 30.19 17.19
C GLY A 103 12.21 29.11 17.22
N PHE A 104 11.88 27.84 17.31
CA PHE A 104 12.88 26.74 17.38
C PHE A 104 13.16 26.12 16.01
N PRO A 105 14.41 25.69 15.73
CA PRO A 105 14.73 24.93 14.53
C PRO A 105 13.84 23.67 14.40
N HIS A 106 13.38 23.40 13.20
CA HIS A 106 12.47 22.27 12.95
C HIS A 106 13.03 20.90 13.40
N SER A 107 14.35 20.73 13.37
CA SER A 107 15.03 19.51 13.87
C SER A 107 14.92 19.39 15.38
N THR A 108 15.01 20.48 16.13
CA THR A 108 14.81 20.53 17.58
C THR A 108 13.36 20.24 17.92
N VAL A 109 12.42 20.88 17.22
CA VAL A 109 10.99 20.62 17.36
C VAL A 109 10.68 19.14 17.11
N TRP A 110 11.22 18.56 16.04
CA TRP A 110 11.01 17.14 15.76
C TRP A 110 11.51 16.24 16.90
N LYS A 111 12.70 16.52 17.46
CA LYS A 111 13.25 15.75 18.57
C LYS A 111 12.38 15.84 19.83
N VAL A 112 11.83 17.01 20.13
CA VAL A 112 10.90 17.20 21.25
C VAL A 112 9.62 16.42 21.04
N LEU A 113 8.97 16.60 19.87
CA LEU A 113 7.74 15.90 19.54
C LEU A 113 7.92 14.37 19.47
N HIS A 114 9.08 13.92 19.03
CA HIS A 114 9.41 12.48 18.97
C HIS A 114 9.54 11.88 20.37
N ARG A 115 10.24 12.57 21.30
CA ARG A 115 10.34 12.17 22.71
C ARG A 115 8.98 12.16 23.41
N ALA A 116 8.13 13.14 23.10
CA ALA A 116 6.76 13.22 23.62
C ALA A 116 5.78 12.23 22.95
N GLY A 117 6.21 11.43 21.97
CA GLY A 117 5.35 10.46 21.28
C GLY A 117 4.32 11.06 20.32
N ILE A 118 4.37 12.39 20.04
CA ILE A 118 3.39 13.12 19.22
C ILE A 118 3.95 13.63 17.87
N SER A 119 5.09 13.11 17.46
CA SER A 119 5.71 13.48 16.17
C SER A 119 4.86 13.09 14.97
N ARG A 120 4.10 12.00 15.06
CA ARG A 120 3.15 11.56 14.04
C ARG A 120 1.73 11.92 14.47
N ARG A 121 0.89 12.28 13.49
CA ARG A 121 -0.55 12.36 13.78
C ARG A 121 -1.08 10.97 14.12
N PRO A 122 -1.96 10.84 15.12
CA PRO A 122 -2.70 9.60 15.32
C PRO A 122 -3.36 9.25 13.98
N ARG A 123 -3.21 8.02 13.54
CA ARG A 123 -4.04 7.54 12.43
C ARG A 123 -5.47 7.55 12.93
N THR A 124 -6.32 8.36 12.31
CA THR A 124 -7.77 8.19 12.50
C THR A 124 -8.07 6.74 12.23
N VAL A 125 -8.69 6.08 13.18
CA VAL A 125 -9.22 4.73 12.99
C VAL A 125 -10.20 4.87 11.83
N LYS A 126 -9.79 4.43 10.65
CA LYS A 126 -10.72 4.35 9.50
C LYS A 126 -11.70 3.27 9.88
N GLU A 127 -12.97 3.60 9.86
CA GLU A 127 -14.00 2.56 9.91
C GLU A 127 -13.62 1.46 8.94
N PRO A 128 -13.70 0.18 9.37
CA PRO A 128 -13.40 -0.93 8.49
C PRO A 128 -14.23 -0.73 7.21
N ALA A 129 -13.55 -0.73 6.07
CA ALA A 129 -14.23 -0.61 4.80
C ALA A 129 -15.21 -1.79 4.73
N HIS A 130 -16.53 -1.50 4.71
CA HIS A 130 -17.52 -2.53 4.46
C HIS A 130 -17.23 -3.10 3.07
N SER A 131 -16.53 -4.23 3.05
CA SER A 131 -16.30 -5.01 1.85
C SER A 131 -17.60 -5.75 1.57
N TYR A 132 -18.39 -5.24 0.64
CA TYR A 132 -19.51 -6.01 0.12
C TYR A 132 -19.05 -6.83 -1.09
N GLU A 133 -19.58 -8.02 -1.20
CA GLU A 133 -19.45 -8.88 -2.38
C GLU A 133 -20.81 -9.51 -2.64
N TRP A 134 -21.27 -9.42 -3.87
CA TRP A 134 -22.51 -10.05 -4.27
C TRP A 134 -22.33 -11.57 -4.33
N PRO A 135 -23.36 -12.34 -3.95
CA PRO A 135 -23.22 -13.78 -3.71
C PRO A 135 -22.95 -14.61 -4.97
N CYS A 136 -23.42 -14.14 -6.14
CA CYS A 136 -23.32 -14.90 -7.39
C CYS A 136 -22.68 -14.09 -8.52
N PRO A 137 -21.97 -14.75 -9.45
CA PRO A 137 -21.55 -14.13 -10.72
C PRO A 137 -22.73 -13.54 -11.47
N GLY A 138 -22.57 -12.33 -12.01
CA GLY A 138 -23.61 -11.61 -12.73
C GLY A 138 -24.62 -10.85 -11.88
N ASP A 139 -24.66 -11.06 -10.57
CA ASP A 139 -25.53 -10.27 -9.70
C ASP A 139 -25.27 -8.78 -9.81
N LEU A 140 -23.99 -8.38 -10.02
CA LEU A 140 -23.56 -7.02 -10.26
C LEU A 140 -22.31 -6.99 -11.13
N LEU A 141 -22.38 -6.28 -12.25
CA LEU A 141 -21.25 -5.89 -13.07
C LEU A 141 -20.90 -4.43 -12.82
N HIS A 142 -19.61 -4.13 -12.64
CA HIS A 142 -19.09 -2.78 -12.50
C HIS A 142 -18.48 -2.30 -13.80
N MET A 143 -18.87 -1.13 -14.28
CA MET A 143 -18.34 -0.52 -15.49
C MET A 143 -17.66 0.82 -15.20
N ASP A 144 -16.55 1.06 -15.87
CA ASP A 144 -15.83 2.34 -15.85
C ASP A 144 -14.95 2.49 -17.09
N VAL A 145 -14.52 3.73 -17.38
CA VAL A 145 -13.61 4.06 -18.48
C VAL A 145 -12.34 4.70 -17.94
N SER A 146 -11.21 4.19 -18.40
CA SER A 146 -9.90 4.78 -18.09
C SER A 146 -9.18 5.22 -19.36
N ARG A 147 -8.51 6.39 -19.28
CA ARG A 147 -7.83 6.99 -20.43
C ARG A 147 -6.34 6.71 -20.38
N TYR A 148 -5.80 6.22 -21.49
CA TYR A 148 -4.37 5.95 -21.67
C TYR A 148 -3.82 6.81 -22.78
N ALA A 149 -2.84 7.66 -22.48
CA ALA A 149 -2.20 8.50 -23.49
C ALA A 149 -1.60 7.62 -24.61
N ARG A 150 -1.85 8.02 -25.86
CA ARG A 150 -1.19 7.47 -27.04
C ARG A 150 0.22 8.04 -27.14
N PHE A 151 1.14 7.27 -27.66
CA PHE A 151 2.52 7.69 -27.90
C PHE A 151 3.12 6.95 -29.10
N LEU A 152 3.93 7.65 -29.85
CA LEU A 152 4.61 7.09 -31.02
C LEU A 152 6.00 6.55 -30.65
N ARG A 153 6.61 7.09 -29.59
CA ARG A 153 7.91 6.70 -29.06
C ARG A 153 7.85 6.67 -27.53
N PRO A 154 8.61 5.79 -26.90
CA PRO A 154 8.68 5.76 -25.44
C PRO A 154 9.27 7.08 -24.91
N GLY A 155 8.72 7.57 -23.80
CA GLY A 155 9.19 8.79 -23.16
C GLY A 155 10.49 8.56 -22.38
N HIS A 156 11.15 9.66 -21.99
CA HIS A 156 12.42 9.65 -21.25
C HIS A 156 12.39 8.84 -19.92
N ARG A 157 11.23 8.66 -19.32
CA ARG A 157 11.07 7.81 -18.13
C ARG A 157 11.33 6.33 -18.41
N VAL A 158 11.13 5.91 -19.66
CA VAL A 158 11.36 4.54 -20.12
C VAL A 158 12.77 4.39 -20.70
N THR A 159 13.22 5.38 -21.49
CA THR A 159 14.50 5.33 -22.20
C THR A 159 15.69 5.78 -21.34
N GLY A 160 15.45 6.52 -20.25
CA GLY A 160 16.49 7.19 -19.46
C GLY A 160 17.07 8.43 -20.16
N ASP A 161 16.80 8.62 -21.45
CA ASP A 161 17.35 9.70 -22.26
C ASP A 161 16.43 10.93 -22.26
N ARG A 162 16.83 11.98 -21.58
CA ARG A 162 16.10 13.26 -21.51
C ARG A 162 16.22 14.10 -22.77
N SER A 163 17.18 13.82 -23.66
CA SER A 163 17.32 14.54 -24.94
C SER A 163 16.15 14.25 -25.88
N GLN A 164 15.56 13.06 -25.74
CA GLN A 164 14.40 12.61 -26.50
C GLN A 164 13.05 13.04 -25.87
N ARG A 165 12.98 14.22 -25.28
CA ARG A 165 11.69 14.76 -24.81
C ARG A 165 10.69 14.68 -25.96
N SER A 166 9.69 13.82 -25.82
CA SER A 166 8.53 13.85 -26.74
C SER A 166 7.76 15.15 -26.43
N ARG A 167 8.03 16.19 -27.18
CA ARG A 167 7.27 17.45 -27.13
C ARG A 167 5.90 17.29 -27.86
N ASN A 168 5.33 16.09 -27.81
CA ASN A 168 4.08 15.76 -28.49
C ASN A 168 2.92 16.70 -28.14
N TRP A 169 2.97 17.32 -26.97
CA TRP A 169 1.95 18.30 -26.56
C TRP A 169 2.11 19.69 -27.19
N MET A 170 3.32 20.02 -27.69
CA MET A 170 3.60 21.33 -28.29
C MET A 170 3.34 21.40 -29.79
N ARG A 171 3.26 20.25 -30.47
CA ARG A 171 3.07 20.16 -31.91
C ARG A 171 1.71 19.56 -32.23
N PRO A 172 0.75 20.30 -32.78
CA PRO A 172 -0.58 19.81 -33.13
C PRO A 172 -0.53 18.53 -33.99
N GLU A 173 0.40 18.45 -34.93
CA GLU A 173 0.60 17.31 -35.84
C GLU A 173 1.09 16.02 -35.16
N THR A 174 1.63 16.13 -33.94
CA THR A 174 2.10 14.97 -33.16
C THR A 174 1.14 14.58 -32.02
N ARG A 175 0.00 15.25 -31.89
CA ARG A 175 -1.04 14.89 -30.93
C ARG A 175 -1.69 13.60 -31.35
N VAL A 176 -1.40 12.52 -30.65
CA VAL A 176 -1.98 11.19 -30.94
C VAL A 176 -3.18 10.86 -30.03
N GLY A 177 -3.56 11.76 -29.12
CA GLY A 177 -4.76 11.60 -28.27
C GLY A 177 -4.64 10.54 -27.20
N TYR A 178 -5.78 9.89 -26.91
CA TYR A 178 -5.94 8.88 -25.89
C TYR A 178 -6.63 7.65 -26.44
N ASP A 179 -6.29 6.49 -25.89
CA ASP A 179 -7.11 5.28 -25.96
C ASP A 179 -8.03 5.27 -24.74
N PHE A 180 -9.31 5.06 -24.96
CA PHE A 180 -10.33 4.93 -23.92
C PHE A 180 -10.55 3.44 -23.64
N ALA A 181 -10.09 2.96 -22.50
CA ALA A 181 -10.28 1.57 -22.08
C ALA A 181 -11.61 1.46 -21.35
N HIS A 182 -12.62 0.96 -22.03
CA HIS A 182 -13.89 0.59 -21.44
C HIS A 182 -13.74 -0.76 -20.78
N ALA A 183 -14.07 -0.88 -19.50
CA ALA A 183 -13.93 -2.09 -18.74
C ALA A 183 -15.20 -2.44 -17.98
N ILE A 184 -15.57 -3.72 -17.99
CA ILE A 184 -16.59 -4.29 -17.11
C ILE A 184 -15.96 -5.42 -16.30
N VAL A 185 -16.25 -5.43 -15.00
CA VAL A 185 -15.76 -6.43 -14.05
C VAL A 185 -16.91 -6.99 -13.24
N ASP A 186 -17.02 -8.30 -13.19
CA ASP A 186 -18.00 -8.97 -12.33
C ASP A 186 -17.63 -8.84 -10.85
N ASP A 187 -18.62 -8.48 -10.04
CA ASP A 187 -18.45 -8.24 -8.61
C ASP A 187 -18.00 -9.48 -7.85
N HIS A 188 -18.50 -10.63 -8.21
CA HIS A 188 -18.22 -11.89 -7.52
C HIS A 188 -16.94 -12.56 -7.99
N SER A 189 -16.86 -12.86 -9.29
CA SER A 189 -15.74 -13.63 -9.86
C SER A 189 -14.49 -12.80 -10.12
N ARG A 190 -14.63 -11.46 -10.30
CA ARG A 190 -13.59 -10.55 -10.81
C ARG A 190 -13.27 -10.77 -12.28
N LEU A 191 -14.04 -11.61 -13.01
CA LEU A 191 -13.90 -11.76 -14.45
C LEU A 191 -14.07 -10.40 -15.12
N ALA A 192 -13.19 -10.07 -16.05
CA ALA A 192 -13.14 -8.76 -16.68
C ALA A 192 -13.23 -8.84 -18.19
N TYR A 193 -13.91 -7.86 -18.79
CA TYR A 193 -13.93 -7.62 -20.22
C TYR A 193 -13.49 -6.19 -20.51
N VAL A 194 -12.63 -6.00 -21.52
CA VAL A 194 -12.04 -4.69 -21.83
C VAL A 194 -11.95 -4.51 -23.34
N GLU A 195 -12.29 -3.32 -23.80
CA GLU A 195 -12.01 -2.85 -25.15
C GLU A 195 -11.36 -1.47 -25.15
N LEU A 196 -10.56 -1.19 -26.17
CA LEU A 196 -10.00 0.14 -26.41
C LEU A 196 -10.78 0.83 -27.53
N HIS A 197 -11.22 2.04 -27.26
CA HIS A 197 -11.94 2.89 -28.20
C HIS A 197 -11.30 4.27 -28.33
N ASP A 198 -11.71 5.01 -29.35
CA ASP A 198 -11.24 6.38 -29.60
C ASP A 198 -11.97 7.43 -28.75
N ASP A 199 -13.10 7.06 -28.15
CA ASP A 199 -13.96 7.94 -27.38
C ASP A 199 -14.73 7.19 -26.27
N GLU A 200 -15.53 7.94 -25.52
CA GLU A 200 -16.48 7.47 -24.50
C GLU A 200 -17.91 7.96 -24.78
N GLN A 201 -18.27 8.09 -26.08
CA GLN A 201 -19.58 8.57 -26.48
C GLN A 201 -20.68 7.52 -26.25
N ALA A 202 -21.92 7.97 -26.23
CA ALA A 202 -23.08 7.12 -25.93
C ALA A 202 -23.18 5.88 -26.83
N ALA A 203 -22.94 6.03 -28.14
CA ALA A 203 -23.00 4.92 -29.07
C ALA A 203 -21.87 3.88 -28.82
N THR A 204 -20.66 4.37 -28.56
CA THR A 204 -19.49 3.53 -28.24
C THR A 204 -19.74 2.75 -26.94
N VAL A 205 -20.24 3.43 -25.90
CA VAL A 205 -20.63 2.81 -24.63
C VAL A 205 -21.66 1.71 -24.83
N THR A 206 -22.73 1.98 -25.59
CA THR A 206 -23.79 1.01 -25.80
C THR A 206 -23.29 -0.23 -26.54
N GLY A 207 -22.56 -0.04 -27.64
CA GLY A 207 -21.98 -1.17 -28.39
C GLY A 207 -20.96 -1.98 -27.59
N PHE A 208 -20.17 -1.32 -26.73
CA PHE A 208 -19.27 -1.99 -25.81
C PHE A 208 -20.04 -2.86 -24.79
N VAL A 209 -21.09 -2.30 -24.16
CA VAL A 209 -21.90 -3.05 -23.19
C VAL A 209 -22.56 -4.27 -23.84
N GLU A 210 -23.10 -4.13 -25.06
CA GLU A 210 -23.70 -5.24 -25.78
C GLU A 210 -22.71 -6.40 -25.99
N ARG A 211 -21.49 -6.11 -26.44
CA ARG A 211 -20.44 -7.13 -26.63
C ARG A 211 -19.96 -7.71 -25.30
N ALA A 212 -19.86 -6.88 -24.27
CA ALA A 212 -19.52 -7.34 -22.93
C ALA A 212 -20.57 -8.31 -22.35
N LEU A 213 -21.86 -8.01 -22.54
CA LEU A 213 -22.94 -8.92 -22.10
C LEU A 213 -22.86 -10.27 -22.84
N ALA A 214 -22.55 -10.27 -24.14
CA ALA A 214 -22.32 -11.50 -24.89
C ALA A 214 -21.10 -12.28 -24.36
N PHE A 215 -20.00 -11.58 -24.02
CA PHE A 215 -18.83 -12.21 -23.39
C PHE A 215 -19.19 -12.86 -22.06
N PHE A 216 -19.89 -12.18 -21.17
CA PHE A 216 -20.28 -12.74 -19.88
C PHE A 216 -21.24 -13.92 -20.04
N ALA A 217 -22.20 -13.82 -20.96
CA ALA A 217 -23.12 -14.91 -21.28
C ALA A 217 -22.39 -16.17 -21.79
N ALA A 218 -21.36 -16.01 -22.63
CA ALA A 218 -20.51 -17.12 -23.09
C ALA A 218 -19.75 -17.82 -21.93
N HIS A 219 -19.58 -17.14 -20.79
CA HIS A 219 -19.02 -17.70 -19.56
C HIS A 219 -20.09 -18.17 -18.56
N GLY A 220 -21.37 -18.27 -18.97
CA GLY A 220 -22.47 -18.69 -18.09
C GLY A 220 -22.91 -17.62 -17.08
N ILE A 221 -22.51 -16.37 -17.26
CA ILE A 221 -22.84 -15.25 -16.37
C ILE A 221 -23.98 -14.43 -16.98
N ALA A 222 -25.16 -14.52 -16.38
CA ALA A 222 -26.30 -13.66 -16.71
C ALA A 222 -26.23 -12.36 -15.88
N CYS A 223 -26.09 -11.21 -16.53
CA CYS A 223 -26.05 -9.91 -15.86
C CYS A 223 -27.42 -9.53 -15.33
N ARG A 224 -27.53 -9.25 -14.02
CA ARG A 224 -28.76 -8.74 -13.39
C ARG A 224 -28.70 -7.24 -13.14
N ARG A 225 -27.53 -6.70 -12.85
CA ARG A 225 -27.33 -5.28 -12.54
C ARG A 225 -26.03 -4.80 -13.16
N LEU A 226 -26.09 -3.60 -13.74
CA LEU A 226 -24.91 -2.90 -14.23
C LEU A 226 -24.72 -1.62 -13.39
N MET A 227 -23.57 -1.46 -12.77
CA MET A 227 -23.19 -0.26 -12.03
C MET A 227 -22.22 0.60 -12.82
N THR A 228 -22.52 1.88 -12.94
CA THR A 228 -21.68 2.89 -13.56
C THR A 228 -21.47 4.08 -12.62
N ASP A 229 -20.61 4.99 -12.94
CA ASP A 229 -20.60 6.32 -12.35
C ASP A 229 -21.79 7.17 -12.89
N ASN A 230 -21.82 8.46 -12.52
CA ASN A 230 -22.88 9.38 -12.94
C ASN A 230 -22.56 10.12 -14.25
N GLY A 231 -21.62 9.61 -15.07
CA GLY A 231 -21.27 10.20 -16.35
C GLY A 231 -22.45 10.30 -17.31
N PHE A 232 -22.52 11.38 -18.07
CA PHE A 232 -23.63 11.60 -19.02
C PHE A 232 -23.74 10.54 -20.10
N SER A 233 -22.61 9.95 -20.51
CA SER A 233 -22.56 8.84 -21.43
C SER A 233 -23.24 7.55 -20.92
N TYR A 234 -23.55 7.49 -19.63
CA TYR A 234 -24.30 6.41 -19.00
C TYR A 234 -25.73 6.84 -18.66
N VAL A 235 -25.89 7.89 -17.80
CA VAL A 235 -27.20 8.23 -17.23
C VAL A 235 -28.16 8.92 -18.21
N LYS A 236 -27.61 9.61 -19.25
CA LYS A 236 -28.40 10.25 -20.31
C LYS A 236 -28.40 9.46 -21.63
N ASN A 237 -27.86 8.26 -21.62
CA ASN A 237 -27.75 7.42 -22.80
C ASN A 237 -29.02 6.58 -23.00
N ARG A 238 -29.90 7.02 -23.92
CA ARG A 238 -31.16 6.33 -24.22
C ARG A 238 -30.92 4.94 -24.79
N SER A 239 -29.98 4.79 -25.72
CA SER A 239 -29.67 3.49 -26.34
C SER A 239 -29.15 2.47 -25.32
N LEU A 240 -28.36 2.92 -24.33
CA LEU A 240 -27.95 2.06 -23.23
C LEU A 240 -29.14 1.66 -22.36
N ALA A 241 -30.03 2.60 -22.01
CA ALA A 241 -31.23 2.31 -21.23
C ALA A 241 -32.13 1.29 -21.95
N GLU A 242 -32.33 1.44 -23.26
CA GLU A 242 -33.10 0.50 -24.09
C GLU A 242 -32.44 -0.88 -24.14
N LEU A 243 -31.11 -0.95 -24.28
CA LEU A 243 -30.34 -2.20 -24.24
C LEU A 243 -30.53 -2.91 -22.90
N LEU A 244 -30.34 -2.21 -21.79
CA LEU A 244 -30.47 -2.78 -20.45
C LEU A 244 -31.90 -3.25 -20.15
N THR A 245 -32.91 -2.50 -20.58
CA THR A 245 -34.32 -2.89 -20.45
C THR A 245 -34.61 -4.16 -21.26
N ARG A 246 -34.10 -4.27 -22.49
CA ARG A 246 -34.26 -5.46 -23.35
C ARG A 246 -33.73 -6.73 -22.70
N HIS A 247 -32.66 -6.61 -21.93
CA HIS A 247 -32.02 -7.73 -21.23
C HIS A 247 -32.48 -7.89 -19.77
N ASP A 248 -33.49 -7.15 -19.31
CA ASP A 248 -33.94 -7.12 -17.90
C ASP A 248 -32.82 -6.80 -16.89
N ILE A 249 -31.93 -5.88 -17.26
CA ILE A 249 -30.78 -5.48 -16.46
C ILE A 249 -31.10 -4.16 -15.74
N ARG A 250 -31.00 -4.17 -14.40
CA ARG A 250 -31.17 -2.95 -13.61
C ARG A 250 -29.91 -2.09 -13.66
N HIS A 251 -30.02 -0.84 -14.14
CA HIS A 251 -28.95 0.13 -14.08
C HIS A 251 -28.84 0.73 -12.67
N LEU A 252 -27.64 0.69 -12.08
CA LEU A 252 -27.31 1.31 -10.81
C LEU A 252 -26.24 2.38 -11.05
N THR A 253 -26.36 3.51 -10.34
CA THR A 253 -25.32 4.56 -10.37
C THR A 253 -24.70 4.74 -9.00
N THR A 254 -23.45 5.18 -8.97
CA THR A 254 -22.75 5.47 -7.71
C THR A 254 -23.44 6.62 -6.99
N GLN A 255 -23.58 6.53 -5.67
CA GLN A 255 -24.09 7.65 -4.88
C GLN A 255 -23.09 8.81 -4.85
N PRO A 256 -23.54 10.07 -4.95
CA PRO A 256 -22.67 11.23 -4.78
C PRO A 256 -21.88 11.13 -3.47
N TYR A 257 -20.60 11.50 -3.53
CA TYR A 257 -19.66 11.45 -2.38
C TYR A 257 -19.39 10.07 -1.78
N ARG A 258 -19.83 8.98 -2.43
CA ARG A 258 -19.48 7.59 -2.05
C ARG A 258 -18.78 6.84 -3.19
N PRO A 259 -17.57 7.26 -3.61
CA PRO A 259 -16.84 6.65 -4.72
C PRO A 259 -16.50 5.17 -4.50
N ARG A 260 -16.53 4.71 -3.23
CA ARG A 260 -16.23 3.31 -2.88
C ARG A 260 -17.16 2.27 -3.48
N THR A 261 -18.33 2.67 -4.01
CA THR A 261 -19.29 1.75 -4.61
C THR A 261 -18.78 1.15 -5.94
N ASN A 262 -17.96 1.87 -6.70
CA ASN A 262 -17.35 1.37 -7.95
C ASN A 262 -15.90 0.87 -7.78
N GLY A 263 -15.46 0.66 -6.54
CA GLY A 263 -14.07 0.36 -6.19
C GLY A 263 -13.47 -0.90 -6.83
N LYS A 264 -14.29 -1.82 -7.35
CA LYS A 264 -13.80 -3.06 -7.97
C LYS A 264 -13.27 -2.81 -9.37
N VAL A 265 -13.98 -2.05 -10.20
CA VAL A 265 -13.48 -1.66 -11.52
C VAL A 265 -12.35 -0.63 -11.43
N GLU A 266 -12.40 0.27 -10.44
CA GLU A 266 -11.28 1.18 -10.14
C GLU A 266 -10.00 0.39 -9.79
N ARG A 267 -10.12 -0.62 -8.94
CA ARG A 267 -8.99 -1.51 -8.60
C ARG A 267 -8.51 -2.30 -9.83
N PHE A 268 -9.41 -2.73 -10.69
CA PHE A 268 -9.07 -3.37 -11.95
C PHE A 268 -8.26 -2.42 -12.83
N HIS A 269 -8.70 -1.18 -13.04
CA HIS A 269 -7.96 -0.17 -13.80
C HIS A 269 -6.56 0.11 -13.20
N GLN A 270 -6.43 0.15 -11.87
CA GLN A 270 -5.12 0.28 -11.22
C GLN A 270 -4.21 -0.92 -11.54
N THR A 271 -4.75 -2.13 -11.56
CA THR A 271 -4.02 -3.35 -11.91
C THR A 271 -3.61 -3.33 -13.38
N MET A 272 -4.55 -3.02 -14.28
CA MET A 272 -4.33 -2.87 -15.71
C MET A 272 -3.25 -1.80 -16.01
N ALA A 273 -3.30 -0.67 -15.32
CA ALA A 273 -2.28 0.37 -15.46
C ALA A 273 -0.89 -0.12 -15.08
N ARG A 274 -0.75 -0.83 -13.96
CA ARG A 274 0.54 -1.31 -13.45
C ARG A 274 1.12 -2.47 -14.25
N GLU A 275 0.28 -3.40 -14.67
CA GLU A 275 0.73 -4.67 -15.24
C GLU A 275 0.73 -4.67 -16.76
N TRP A 276 -0.22 -3.95 -17.39
CA TRP A 276 -0.28 -3.82 -18.85
C TRP A 276 0.24 -2.46 -19.32
N ALA A 277 -0.43 -1.34 -18.99
CA ALA A 277 -0.17 -0.07 -19.66
C ALA A 277 1.23 0.49 -19.40
N TYR A 278 1.77 0.28 -18.18
CA TYR A 278 3.06 0.79 -17.70
C TYR A 278 3.98 -0.31 -17.15
N GLY A 279 3.56 -1.57 -17.20
CA GLY A 279 4.33 -2.70 -16.70
C GLY A 279 5.51 -3.09 -17.59
N LEU A 280 5.42 -2.79 -18.88
CA LEU A 280 6.45 -3.05 -19.88
C LEU A 280 6.82 -1.78 -20.63
N ALA A 281 8.05 -1.75 -21.14
CA ALA A 281 8.54 -0.67 -21.98
C ALA A 281 8.12 -0.88 -23.44
N TYR A 282 6.94 -0.45 -23.79
CA TYR A 282 6.45 -0.52 -25.16
C TYR A 282 7.10 0.50 -26.08
N ARG A 283 7.38 0.14 -27.33
CA ARG A 283 7.95 1.03 -28.35
C ARG A 283 6.92 2.05 -28.87
N SER A 284 5.62 1.73 -28.80
CA SER A 284 4.52 2.62 -29.20
C SER A 284 3.21 2.21 -28.52
N HIS A 285 2.20 3.11 -28.53
CA HIS A 285 0.87 2.75 -28.05
C HIS A 285 0.25 1.58 -28.84
N ARG A 286 0.55 1.44 -30.15
CA ARG A 286 0.06 0.30 -30.95
C ARG A 286 0.57 -1.03 -30.40
N GLN A 287 1.86 -1.11 -30.06
CA GLN A 287 2.42 -2.32 -29.43
C GLN A 287 1.78 -2.59 -28.06
N ARG A 288 1.59 -1.54 -27.25
CA ARG A 288 0.88 -1.67 -25.97
C ARG A 288 -0.53 -2.23 -26.18
N ASN A 289 -1.29 -1.65 -27.11
CA ASN A 289 -2.67 -2.03 -27.37
C ASN A 289 -2.76 -3.47 -27.88
N HIS A 290 -1.82 -3.90 -28.72
CA HIS A 290 -1.73 -5.29 -29.20
C HIS A 290 -1.48 -6.30 -28.06
N ALA A 291 -0.83 -5.89 -26.99
CA ALA A 291 -0.59 -6.75 -25.82
C ALA A 291 -1.82 -6.88 -24.90
N LEU A 292 -2.86 -6.05 -25.04
CA LEU A 292 -4.02 -6.06 -24.14
C LEU A 292 -4.76 -7.40 -24.12
N PRO A 293 -5.09 -8.03 -25.25
CA PRO A 293 -5.82 -9.32 -25.24
C PRO A 293 -5.04 -10.41 -24.49
N HIS A 294 -3.73 -10.49 -24.67
CA HIS A 294 -2.87 -11.46 -23.97
C HIS A 294 -2.82 -11.21 -22.46
N TRP A 295 -2.72 -9.93 -22.08
CA TRP A 295 -2.74 -9.57 -20.66
C TRP A 295 -4.11 -9.86 -20.05
N LEU A 296 -5.22 -9.58 -20.74
CA LEU A 296 -6.57 -9.81 -20.25
C LEU A 296 -6.86 -11.32 -20.11
N ASP A 297 -6.41 -12.13 -21.07
CA ASP A 297 -6.47 -13.59 -20.92
C ASP A 297 -5.70 -14.05 -19.68
N HIS A 298 -4.45 -13.60 -19.51
CA HIS A 298 -3.65 -13.91 -18.31
C HIS A 298 -4.36 -13.46 -17.03
N TYR A 299 -4.94 -12.25 -17.02
CA TYR A 299 -5.68 -11.72 -15.87
C TYR A 299 -6.86 -12.63 -15.51
N ASN A 300 -7.64 -13.05 -16.47
CA ASN A 300 -8.84 -13.83 -16.28
C ASN A 300 -8.57 -15.29 -15.95
N THR A 301 -7.53 -15.91 -16.54
CA THR A 301 -7.33 -17.37 -16.50
C THR A 301 -6.18 -17.83 -15.62
N ARG A 302 -5.18 -16.98 -15.35
CA ARG A 302 -3.93 -17.41 -14.69
C ARG A 302 -3.54 -16.55 -13.49
N ARG A 303 -3.86 -15.26 -13.50
CA ARG A 303 -3.43 -14.32 -12.46
C ARG A 303 -4.13 -14.61 -11.14
N PRO A 304 -3.40 -14.86 -10.03
CA PRO A 304 -4.00 -15.05 -8.72
C PRO A 304 -4.54 -13.72 -8.16
N HIS A 305 -5.72 -13.76 -7.55
CA HIS A 305 -6.36 -12.63 -6.90
C HIS A 305 -6.52 -12.85 -5.40
N SER A 306 -5.93 -12.00 -4.59
CA SER A 306 -5.99 -12.09 -3.12
C SER A 306 -7.42 -11.99 -2.56
N SER A 307 -8.28 -11.18 -3.21
CA SER A 307 -9.67 -11.02 -2.78
C SER A 307 -10.57 -12.24 -3.04
N ILE A 308 -10.11 -13.21 -3.81
CA ILE A 308 -10.84 -14.43 -4.16
C ILE A 308 -10.03 -15.70 -3.87
N GLY A 309 -9.26 -15.66 -2.77
CA GLY A 309 -8.52 -16.83 -2.30
C GLY A 309 -7.31 -17.20 -3.16
N ASN A 310 -6.65 -16.21 -3.77
CA ASN A 310 -5.49 -16.38 -4.68
C ASN A 310 -5.78 -17.30 -5.89
N ARG A 311 -7.01 -17.33 -6.35
CA ARG A 311 -7.41 -18.04 -7.56
C ARG A 311 -7.60 -17.09 -8.72
N PRO A 312 -7.47 -17.53 -9.98
CA PRO A 312 -7.86 -16.73 -11.14
C PRO A 312 -9.38 -16.49 -11.19
N PRO A 313 -9.83 -15.36 -11.78
CA PRO A 313 -11.25 -15.04 -11.93
C PRO A 313 -12.10 -16.16 -12.54
N ILE A 314 -11.61 -16.83 -13.55
CA ILE A 314 -12.31 -17.92 -14.23
C ILE A 314 -12.73 -19.05 -13.28
N ASN A 315 -11.96 -19.30 -12.22
CA ASN A 315 -12.26 -20.39 -11.28
C ASN A 315 -13.46 -20.09 -10.37
N ARG A 316 -13.97 -18.85 -10.37
CA ARG A 316 -15.17 -18.45 -9.62
C ARG A 316 -16.42 -18.27 -10.47
N VAL A 317 -16.30 -18.50 -11.76
CA VAL A 317 -17.44 -18.40 -12.70
C VAL A 317 -18.38 -19.60 -12.53
N HIS A 318 -17.85 -20.79 -12.25
CA HIS A 318 -18.58 -22.04 -12.22
C HIS A 318 -19.19 -22.39 -10.84
N ASN A 319 -19.15 -21.50 -9.87
CA ASN A 319 -19.88 -21.67 -8.61
C ASN A 319 -21.38 -21.40 -8.76
N VAL A 320 -21.95 -21.85 -9.83
CA VAL A 320 -23.40 -21.95 -9.97
C VAL A 320 -23.81 -23.12 -9.08
N ARG A 321 -24.65 -22.86 -8.10
CA ARG A 321 -25.26 -23.86 -7.25
C ARG A 321 -25.68 -25.07 -8.07
N GLY A 322 -25.00 -26.19 -7.87
CA GLY A 322 -25.56 -27.47 -8.21
C GLY A 322 -26.72 -27.77 -7.28
#